data_427cb5bc4c2dfd00926fbf985d1d9ebb
#
_entry.id   427cb5bc4c2dfd00926fbf985d1d9ebb
#
_cell.length_a   1.000
_cell.length_b   1.000
_cell.length_c   1.000
_cell.angle_alpha   90.00
_cell.angle_beta   90.00
_cell.angle_gamma   90.00
#
_symmetry.space_group_name_H-M   'P 1'
#
loop_
_entity.id
_entity.type
_entity.pdbx_description
1 polymer ?
#
loop_
_entity_poly.entity_id
_entity_poly.type
_entity_poly.pdbx_seq_one_letter_code
_entity_poly.pdbx_strand_id
1 'polypeptide(L)'
;MVLLLLMPLCWACQKITHGYLSDDVFYQVNPFYVQQGITTTSSSLVTNGSTDPLNVKLLRITNTATGADADSMFLKPQLIKTFVGSPTQDDSTLDLLNAKLKDSTVAPFSINPIGGRLQFTQANLFLDTGAYSMDIQITNVRGSKTLPGACQIIVMPVATIDTLTYQSWTYGTVATGPFTPLAGTLPVSIQYVPAGDDKIIFVWKDKNGNAFNPSAGEVTARVQRPTFHDWDPYYPTVLTDTSIEYQYPDGIPTLPVYSNNSVGGIAWSGGIVYYQVAKAHTDIDLYINTVSSQQFFVTKGTYIVTYTLTNVTRVP
;
A
#
# COMPACT_ATOMS: atom_id res chain seq x y z
N MET A 1 -17.79 45.77 75.04
CA MET A 1 -16.97 45.67 73.87
C MET A 1 -17.16 44.29 73.26
N VAL A 2 -18.06 44.19 72.30
CA VAL A 2 -18.46 42.92 71.66
C VAL A 2 -17.74 42.82 70.37
N LEU A 3 -16.77 41.87 70.29
CA LEU A 3 -15.99 41.58 69.10
C LEU A 3 -16.81 40.64 68.19
N LEU A 4 -17.39 41.18 67.14
CA LEU A 4 -18.16 40.42 66.13
C LEU A 4 -17.16 39.72 65.20
N LEU A 5 -17.08 38.37 65.38
CA LEU A 5 -16.24 37.49 64.53
C LEU A 5 -16.95 37.31 63.17
N LEU A 6 -16.50 38.06 62.12
CA LEU A 6 -16.95 37.83 60.74
C LEU A 6 -16.21 36.62 60.21
N MET A 7 -16.88 35.48 60.16
CA MET A 7 -16.42 34.29 59.44
C MET A 7 -16.70 34.48 57.95
N PRO A 8 -15.71 34.50 57.04
CA PRO A 8 -15.99 34.49 55.63
C PRO A 8 -16.47 33.10 55.21
N LEU A 9 -17.75 33.00 54.87
CA LEU A 9 -18.26 31.83 54.14
C LEU A 9 -17.60 31.81 52.75
N CYS A 10 -16.49 31.12 52.62
CA CYS A 10 -15.96 30.70 51.32
C CYS A 10 -16.90 29.66 50.73
N TRP A 11 -17.91 30.10 50.02
CA TRP A 11 -18.64 29.25 49.10
C TRP A 11 -17.70 28.89 47.98
N ALA A 12 -17.05 27.71 48.07
CA ALA A 12 -16.35 27.12 46.96
C ALA A 12 -17.41 26.85 45.88
N CYS A 13 -17.48 27.71 44.88
CA CYS A 13 -18.18 27.42 43.64
C CYS A 13 -17.48 26.23 43.01
N GLN A 14 -17.98 25.03 43.30
CA GLN A 14 -17.64 23.88 42.45
C GLN A 14 -18.15 24.21 41.07
N LYS A 15 -17.21 24.47 40.15
CA LYS A 15 -17.52 24.64 38.74
C LYS A 15 -18.10 23.30 38.28
N ILE A 16 -19.45 23.24 38.21
CA ILE A 16 -20.14 22.10 37.63
C ILE A 16 -19.73 22.08 36.14
N THR A 17 -18.82 21.21 35.79
CA THR A 17 -18.46 20.96 34.42
C THR A 17 -19.62 20.23 33.75
N HIS A 18 -20.53 20.99 33.17
CA HIS A 18 -21.57 20.43 32.30
C HIS A 18 -20.87 20.02 31.00
N GLY A 19 -20.52 18.71 30.92
CA GLY A 19 -20.05 18.15 29.66
C GLY A 19 -21.16 18.23 28.62
N TYR A 20 -20.76 18.30 27.34
CA TYR A 20 -21.65 18.22 26.19
C TYR A 20 -21.36 16.93 25.41
N LEU A 21 -22.39 16.23 24.97
CA LEU A 21 -22.31 15.10 24.06
C LEU A 21 -23.23 15.39 22.87
N SER A 22 -22.64 15.65 21.71
CA SER A 22 -23.38 16.00 20.50
C SER A 22 -24.24 14.84 20.02
N ASP A 23 -25.38 15.18 19.45
CA ASP A 23 -26.22 14.23 18.73
C ASP A 23 -25.67 13.87 17.34
N ASP A 24 -24.81 14.70 16.81
CA ASP A 24 -24.24 14.60 15.46
C ASP A 24 -22.74 14.24 15.51
N VAL A 25 -22.45 13.05 16.07
CA VAL A 25 -21.10 12.47 16.07
C VAL A 25 -21.05 11.41 14.98
N PHE A 26 -20.06 11.49 14.07
CA PHE A 26 -20.00 10.61 12.91
C PHE A 26 -18.56 10.39 12.39
N TYR A 27 -18.37 9.38 11.54
CA TYR A 27 -17.15 9.22 10.74
C TYR A 27 -17.24 10.02 9.44
N GLN A 28 -16.24 10.86 9.19
CA GLN A 28 -16.20 11.71 7.98
C GLN A 28 -16.17 10.88 6.69
N VAL A 29 -15.50 9.72 6.71
CA VAL A 29 -15.47 8.77 5.60
C VAL A 29 -16.39 7.59 5.93
N ASN A 30 -17.53 7.54 5.25
CA ASN A 30 -18.54 6.49 5.41
C ASN A 30 -19.27 6.33 4.06
N PRO A 31 -19.15 5.17 3.38
CA PRO A 31 -18.51 3.93 3.79
C PRO A 31 -16.97 4.01 3.85
N PHE A 32 -16.39 3.23 4.76
CA PHE A 32 -14.94 3.07 4.88
C PHE A 32 -14.48 1.82 4.12
N TYR A 33 -13.67 2.04 3.09
CA TYR A 33 -13.17 0.97 2.22
C TYR A 33 -11.88 0.39 2.77
N VAL A 34 -11.83 -0.94 2.89
CA VAL A 34 -10.68 -1.70 3.41
C VAL A 34 -10.32 -2.76 2.40
N GLN A 35 -9.08 -2.73 1.94
CA GLN A 35 -8.57 -3.73 1.03
C GLN A 35 -7.88 -4.84 1.82
N GLN A 36 -8.22 -6.12 1.52
CA GLN A 36 -7.60 -7.27 2.18
C GLN A 36 -6.06 -7.21 2.03
N GLY A 37 -5.36 -7.55 3.12
CA GLY A 37 -3.90 -7.60 3.17
C GLY A 37 -3.21 -6.24 3.38
N ILE A 38 -3.95 -5.11 3.29
CA ILE A 38 -3.39 -3.76 3.44
C ILE A 38 -3.75 -3.17 4.79
N THR A 39 -2.75 -2.68 5.51
CA THR A 39 -2.95 -1.90 6.73
C THR A 39 -3.62 -0.56 6.39
N THR A 40 -4.76 -0.29 7.01
CA THR A 40 -5.53 0.92 6.73
C THR A 40 -6.03 1.54 8.04
N THR A 41 -6.00 2.86 8.13
CA THR A 41 -6.50 3.60 9.31
C THR A 41 -7.43 4.73 8.87
N SER A 42 -8.52 4.95 9.65
CA SER A 42 -9.41 6.10 9.45
C SER A 42 -8.90 7.35 10.16
N SER A 43 -9.54 8.48 9.91
CA SER A 43 -9.56 9.60 10.86
C SER A 43 -10.33 9.23 12.12
N SER A 44 -10.19 10.02 13.18
CA SER A 44 -11.04 9.94 14.36
C SER A 44 -12.47 10.37 14.03
N LEU A 45 -13.41 10.06 14.92
CA LEU A 45 -14.77 10.60 14.86
C LEU A 45 -14.77 12.12 14.84
N VAL A 46 -15.69 12.69 14.07
CA VAL A 46 -16.04 14.11 14.15
C VAL A 46 -16.96 14.29 15.36
N THR A 47 -16.47 15.00 16.37
CA THR A 47 -17.13 15.08 17.69
C THR A 47 -18.18 16.19 17.79
N ASN A 48 -18.22 17.11 16.82
CA ASN A 48 -19.13 18.26 16.76
C ASN A 48 -19.27 19.02 18.09
N GLY A 49 -18.13 19.32 18.71
CA GLY A 49 -18.08 20.08 19.96
C GLY A 49 -18.36 19.25 21.21
N SER A 50 -18.48 17.92 21.12
CA SER A 50 -18.55 17.06 22.31
C SER A 50 -17.34 17.27 23.20
N THR A 51 -17.55 17.26 24.49
CA THR A 51 -16.48 17.46 25.48
C THR A 51 -15.52 16.27 25.48
N ASP A 52 -14.23 16.55 25.32
CA ASP A 52 -13.15 15.56 25.39
C ASP A 52 -12.82 15.12 26.84
N PRO A 53 -12.28 13.92 27.03
CA PRO A 53 -12.06 12.88 26.01
C PRO A 53 -13.36 12.15 25.64
N LEU A 54 -13.52 11.85 24.35
CA LEU A 54 -14.60 10.99 23.87
C LEU A 54 -14.10 9.55 23.83
N ASN A 55 -14.60 8.71 24.73
CA ASN A 55 -14.31 7.29 24.76
C ASN A 55 -15.24 6.56 23.80
N VAL A 56 -14.69 5.61 23.05
CA VAL A 56 -15.40 4.86 22.03
C VAL A 56 -15.24 3.36 22.30
N LYS A 57 -16.35 2.65 22.29
CA LYS A 57 -16.43 1.21 22.47
C LYS A 57 -17.15 0.59 21.29
N LEU A 58 -16.55 -0.42 20.66
CA LEU A 58 -17.24 -1.27 19.71
C LEU A 58 -18.33 -2.05 20.42
N LEU A 59 -19.52 -2.08 19.86
CA LEU A 59 -20.63 -2.90 20.36
C LEU A 59 -20.84 -4.14 19.51
N ARG A 60 -20.81 -3.97 18.18
CA ARG A 60 -21.11 -5.06 17.24
C ARG A 60 -20.66 -4.71 15.82
N ILE A 61 -20.27 -5.72 15.06
CA ILE A 61 -20.13 -5.68 13.61
C ILE A 61 -21.06 -6.72 12.99
N THR A 62 -21.84 -6.31 11.99
CA THR A 62 -22.87 -7.16 11.37
C THR A 62 -22.68 -7.15 9.86
N ASN A 63 -22.72 -8.30 9.20
CA ASN A 63 -22.77 -8.38 7.75
C ASN A 63 -24.09 -7.81 7.24
N THR A 64 -24.06 -6.78 6.38
CA THR A 64 -25.26 -6.07 5.95
C THR A 64 -26.16 -6.88 5.02
N ALA A 65 -25.59 -7.85 4.29
CA ALA A 65 -26.37 -8.68 3.37
C ALA A 65 -27.13 -9.80 4.08
N THR A 66 -26.55 -10.37 5.15
CA THR A 66 -27.11 -11.55 5.84
C THR A 66 -27.66 -11.23 7.21
N GLY A 67 -27.30 -10.11 7.82
CA GLY A 67 -27.59 -9.78 9.21
C GLY A 67 -26.79 -10.58 10.24
N ALA A 68 -25.84 -11.41 9.79
CA ALA A 68 -25.05 -12.26 10.67
C ALA A 68 -24.03 -11.45 11.47
N ASP A 69 -23.74 -11.93 12.69
CA ASP A 69 -22.68 -11.41 13.53
C ASP A 69 -21.31 -11.69 12.89
N ALA A 70 -20.46 -10.67 12.85
CA ALA A 70 -19.10 -10.72 12.29
C ALA A 70 -18.01 -10.40 13.31
N ASP A 71 -18.34 -10.18 14.58
CA ASP A 71 -17.41 -9.76 15.63
C ASP A 71 -16.20 -10.70 15.70
N SER A 72 -16.44 -12.01 15.74
CA SER A 72 -15.34 -12.98 15.88
C SER A 72 -14.38 -12.96 14.69
N MET A 73 -14.87 -12.71 13.47
CA MET A 73 -14.06 -12.62 12.27
C MET A 73 -13.16 -11.37 12.31
N PHE A 74 -13.69 -10.24 12.75
CA PHE A 74 -12.94 -8.97 12.82
C PHE A 74 -12.00 -8.88 14.03
N LEU A 75 -12.33 -9.50 15.16
CA LEU A 75 -11.63 -9.31 16.42
C LEU A 75 -10.71 -10.47 16.81
N LYS A 76 -10.91 -11.67 16.24
CA LYS A 76 -10.07 -12.83 16.56
C LYS A 76 -8.67 -12.62 16.03
N PRO A 77 -7.63 -12.65 16.90
CA PRO A 77 -6.26 -12.53 16.43
C PRO A 77 -5.87 -13.64 15.46
N GLN A 78 -5.16 -13.27 14.42
CA GLN A 78 -4.63 -14.14 13.36
C GLN A 78 -3.11 -14.09 13.37
N LEU A 79 -2.48 -15.21 13.04
CA LEU A 79 -1.04 -15.28 12.89
C LEU A 79 -0.66 -14.74 11.50
N ILE A 80 0.15 -13.69 11.49
CA ILE A 80 0.72 -13.10 10.28
C ILE A 80 2.23 -12.96 10.43
N LYS A 81 2.93 -12.84 9.32
CA LYS A 81 4.34 -12.47 9.30
C LYS A 81 4.47 -10.96 9.11
N THR A 82 5.24 -10.33 9.97
CA THR A 82 5.50 -8.89 9.92
C THR A 82 6.99 -8.60 9.97
N PHE A 83 7.43 -7.55 9.29
CA PHE A 83 8.81 -7.08 9.42
C PHE A 83 9.02 -6.30 10.71
N VAL A 84 10.15 -6.58 11.39
CA VAL A 84 10.66 -5.74 12.47
C VAL A 84 11.59 -4.72 11.84
N GLY A 85 11.08 -3.51 11.66
CA GLY A 85 11.73 -2.46 10.88
C GLY A 85 11.49 -2.60 9.38
N SER A 86 11.95 -1.61 8.62
CA SER A 86 11.88 -1.66 7.15
C SER A 86 13.07 -2.43 6.59
N PRO A 87 12.88 -3.24 5.54
CA PRO A 87 14.01 -3.79 4.79
C PRO A 87 14.88 -2.69 4.19
N THR A 88 16.19 -2.90 4.20
CA THR A 88 17.19 -1.96 3.67
C THR A 88 18.18 -2.71 2.79
N GLN A 89 19.09 -1.98 2.12
CA GLN A 89 20.16 -2.58 1.33
C GLN A 89 21.06 -3.57 2.10
N ASP A 90 21.15 -3.43 3.42
CA ASP A 90 21.91 -4.34 4.27
C ASP A 90 21.26 -5.72 4.34
N ASP A 91 19.97 -5.84 4.02
CA ASP A 91 19.20 -7.10 4.00
C ASP A 91 19.29 -7.77 2.62
N SER A 92 20.47 -7.82 2.03
CA SER A 92 20.70 -8.19 0.63
C SER A 92 20.55 -9.70 0.31
N THR A 93 20.26 -10.53 1.31
CA THR A 93 20.04 -11.98 1.15
C THR A 93 18.70 -12.40 1.75
N LEU A 94 18.14 -13.53 1.27
CA LEU A 94 16.93 -14.10 1.83
C LEU A 94 17.05 -14.38 3.34
N ASP A 95 18.22 -14.84 3.81
CA ASP A 95 18.44 -15.12 5.22
C ASP A 95 18.36 -13.84 6.06
N LEU A 96 18.96 -12.76 5.61
CA LEU A 96 18.91 -11.45 6.29
C LEU A 96 17.48 -10.88 6.26
N LEU A 97 16.79 -10.98 5.13
CA LEU A 97 15.39 -10.57 5.02
C LEU A 97 14.50 -11.37 5.96
N ASN A 98 14.62 -12.71 5.95
CA ASN A 98 13.84 -13.62 6.79
C ASN A 98 14.14 -13.43 8.29
N ALA A 99 15.34 -13.03 8.66
CA ALA A 99 15.69 -12.72 10.05
C ALA A 99 14.88 -11.53 10.60
N LYS A 100 14.42 -10.63 9.74
CA LYS A 100 13.53 -9.52 10.09
C LYS A 100 12.04 -9.90 10.11
N LEU A 101 11.66 -11.01 9.48
CA LEU A 101 10.29 -11.51 9.54
C LEU A 101 10.03 -12.19 10.89
N LYS A 102 8.99 -11.75 11.58
CA LYS A 102 8.52 -12.35 12.82
C LYS A 102 7.05 -12.71 12.74
N ASP A 103 6.71 -13.80 13.37
CA ASP A 103 5.33 -14.17 13.59
C ASP A 103 4.70 -13.17 14.56
N SER A 104 3.58 -12.61 14.19
CA SER A 104 2.80 -11.65 14.97
C SER A 104 1.35 -12.10 15.02
N THR A 105 0.79 -12.15 16.22
CA THR A 105 -0.62 -12.50 16.40
C THR A 105 -1.40 -11.21 16.64
N VAL A 106 -2.15 -10.77 15.65
CA VAL A 106 -2.88 -9.50 15.66
C VAL A 106 -4.31 -9.66 15.16
N ALA A 107 -5.24 -8.89 15.72
CA ALA A 107 -6.61 -8.86 15.22
C ALA A 107 -6.67 -8.14 13.85
N PRO A 108 -7.54 -8.58 12.94
CA PRO A 108 -7.82 -7.88 11.68
C PRO A 108 -8.22 -6.43 11.87
N PHE A 109 -9.00 -6.15 12.92
CA PHE A 109 -9.59 -4.86 13.21
C PHE A 109 -9.44 -4.47 14.67
N SER A 110 -9.28 -3.18 14.92
CA SER A 110 -9.41 -2.57 16.24
C SER A 110 -9.95 -1.15 16.10
N ILE A 111 -10.55 -0.66 17.20
CA ILE A 111 -10.96 0.73 17.33
C ILE A 111 -10.16 1.37 18.46
N ASN A 112 -9.60 2.55 18.21
CA ASN A 112 -8.93 3.30 19.25
C ASN A 112 -9.97 3.76 20.28
N PRO A 113 -9.83 3.39 21.57
CA PRO A 113 -10.82 3.74 22.58
C PRO A 113 -10.94 5.26 22.82
N ILE A 114 -9.96 6.05 22.41
CA ILE A 114 -10.00 7.51 22.50
C ILE A 114 -10.11 8.07 21.08
N GLY A 115 -11.22 8.76 20.80
CA GLY A 115 -11.50 9.39 19.51
C GLY A 115 -11.93 8.44 18.39
N GLY A 116 -11.98 7.12 18.62
CA GLY A 116 -12.66 6.14 17.74
C GLY A 116 -12.00 5.89 16.39
N ARG A 117 -10.69 6.12 16.22
CA ARG A 117 -9.99 5.79 14.98
C ARG A 117 -10.07 4.30 14.68
N LEU A 118 -10.50 3.94 13.48
CA LEU A 118 -10.54 2.56 13.01
C LEU A 118 -9.15 2.17 12.52
N GLN A 119 -8.70 0.96 12.85
CA GLN A 119 -7.41 0.42 12.46
C GLN A 119 -7.59 -0.99 11.92
N PHE A 120 -7.16 -1.21 10.68
CA PHE A 120 -7.09 -2.51 10.06
C PHE A 120 -5.62 -2.89 9.90
N THR A 121 -5.28 -4.09 10.36
CA THR A 121 -3.94 -4.67 10.21
C THR A 121 -3.87 -5.52 8.95
N GLN A 122 -2.71 -6.04 8.59
CA GLN A 122 -2.57 -7.02 7.50
C GLN A 122 -3.38 -8.30 7.72
N ALA A 123 -3.75 -8.60 8.96
CA ALA A 123 -4.64 -9.73 9.28
C ALA A 123 -6.06 -9.56 8.70
N ASN A 124 -6.40 -8.38 8.17
CA ASN A 124 -7.65 -8.19 7.41
C ASN A 124 -7.71 -9.04 6.12
N LEU A 125 -6.58 -9.66 5.72
CA LEU A 125 -6.54 -10.68 4.67
C LEU A 125 -7.48 -11.87 4.98
N PHE A 126 -7.76 -12.15 6.24
CA PHE A 126 -8.64 -13.24 6.68
C PHE A 126 -10.12 -12.82 6.82
N LEU A 127 -10.47 -11.58 6.53
CA LEU A 127 -11.85 -11.13 6.49
C LEU A 127 -12.52 -11.56 5.18
N ASP A 128 -13.78 -11.95 5.25
CA ASP A 128 -14.56 -12.15 4.03
C ASP A 128 -14.86 -10.81 3.37
N THR A 129 -14.85 -10.80 2.03
CA THR A 129 -15.23 -9.61 1.26
C THR A 129 -16.71 -9.32 1.41
N GLY A 130 -17.09 -8.05 1.50
CA GLY A 130 -18.48 -7.66 1.63
C GLY A 130 -18.66 -6.36 2.38
N ALA A 131 -19.93 -6.04 2.65
CA ALA A 131 -20.34 -4.85 3.38
C ALA A 131 -20.75 -5.22 4.83
N TYR A 132 -20.24 -4.44 5.78
CA TYR A 132 -20.48 -4.63 7.20
C TYR A 132 -20.94 -3.31 7.82
N SER A 133 -21.82 -3.40 8.81
CA SER A 133 -22.27 -2.27 9.62
C SER A 133 -21.68 -2.37 11.02
N MET A 134 -21.19 -1.26 11.55
CA MET A 134 -20.55 -1.19 12.86
C MET A 134 -21.39 -0.33 13.81
N ASP A 135 -21.75 -0.90 14.96
CA ASP A 135 -22.39 -0.20 16.06
C ASP A 135 -21.34 0.13 17.13
N ILE A 136 -21.35 1.37 17.62
CA ILE A 136 -20.45 1.82 18.69
C ILE A 136 -21.20 2.49 19.82
N GLN A 137 -20.58 2.55 20.99
CA GLN A 137 -20.96 3.41 22.08
C GLN A 137 -19.90 4.50 22.26
N ILE A 138 -20.35 5.73 22.35
CA ILE A 138 -19.53 6.87 22.73
C ILE A 138 -19.86 7.31 24.14
N THR A 139 -18.85 7.73 24.91
CA THR A 139 -18.97 8.12 26.31
C THR A 139 -18.04 9.27 26.63
N ASN A 140 -18.55 10.25 27.37
CA ASN A 140 -17.76 11.32 27.97
C ASN A 140 -18.31 11.68 29.36
N VAL A 141 -17.85 12.80 29.93
CA VAL A 141 -18.31 13.28 31.25
C VAL A 141 -19.80 13.58 31.31
N ARG A 142 -20.49 13.77 30.17
CA ARG A 142 -21.94 14.02 30.09
C ARG A 142 -22.75 12.71 30.19
N GLY A 143 -22.21 11.61 29.71
CA GLY A 143 -22.89 10.33 29.66
C GLY A 143 -22.47 9.48 28.44
N SER A 144 -23.31 8.51 28.11
CA SER A 144 -23.07 7.57 27.01
C SER A 144 -24.21 7.64 25.99
N LYS A 145 -23.84 7.40 24.72
CA LYS A 145 -24.76 7.30 23.58
C LYS A 145 -24.38 6.15 22.70
N THR A 146 -25.32 5.37 22.23
CA THR A 146 -25.12 4.35 21.20
C THR A 146 -25.35 4.96 19.84
N LEU A 147 -24.43 4.68 18.90
CA LEU A 147 -24.53 5.04 17.51
C LEU A 147 -24.67 3.75 16.69
N PRO A 148 -25.89 3.34 16.34
CA PRO A 148 -26.10 2.20 15.47
C PRO A 148 -25.69 2.55 14.04
N GLY A 149 -25.04 1.62 13.33
CA GLY A 149 -24.57 1.84 11.98
C GLY A 149 -23.60 3.02 11.85
N ALA A 150 -22.79 3.28 12.87
CA ALA A 150 -21.89 4.43 12.93
C ALA A 150 -20.93 4.51 11.73
N CYS A 151 -20.54 3.36 11.20
CA CYS A 151 -19.74 3.26 9.97
C CYS A 151 -20.12 2.00 9.21
N GLN A 152 -20.25 2.14 7.89
CA GLN A 152 -20.26 1.01 6.98
C GLN A 152 -18.83 0.70 6.57
N ILE A 153 -18.41 -0.56 6.72
CA ILE A 153 -17.08 -1.05 6.33
C ILE A 153 -17.26 -1.90 5.08
N ILE A 154 -16.55 -1.57 4.01
CA ILE A 154 -16.54 -2.34 2.77
C ILE A 154 -15.21 -3.05 2.67
N VAL A 155 -15.20 -4.37 2.90
CA VAL A 155 -14.02 -5.22 2.70
C VAL A 155 -13.95 -5.61 1.23
N MET A 156 -12.94 -5.08 0.55
CA MET A 156 -12.65 -5.36 -0.85
C MET A 156 -11.67 -6.53 -0.96
N PRO A 157 -11.70 -7.31 -2.05
CA PRO A 157 -10.73 -8.37 -2.26
C PRO A 157 -9.31 -7.82 -2.28
N VAL A 158 -8.34 -8.72 -2.12
CA VAL A 158 -6.91 -8.38 -2.26
C VAL A 158 -6.72 -7.57 -3.52
N ALA A 159 -6.05 -6.43 -3.41
CA ALA A 159 -5.76 -5.62 -4.58
C ALA A 159 -4.90 -6.42 -5.53
N THR A 160 -5.41 -6.61 -6.71
CA THR A 160 -4.59 -7.03 -7.85
C THR A 160 -3.83 -5.84 -8.45
N ILE A 161 -3.82 -4.71 -7.74
CA ILE A 161 -3.41 -3.43 -8.29
C ILE A 161 -2.02 -3.08 -7.81
N ASP A 162 -1.18 -3.04 -8.73
CA ASP A 162 -0.05 -2.18 -8.92
C ASP A 162 -0.46 -0.72 -8.96
N THR A 163 0.31 0.08 -8.34
CA THR A 163 0.27 1.52 -8.54
C THR A 163 1.42 1.90 -9.44
N LEU A 164 1.11 2.25 -10.68
CA LEU A 164 2.05 2.88 -11.59
C LEU A 164 2.13 4.37 -11.26
N THR A 165 3.15 4.78 -10.52
CA THR A 165 3.30 6.15 -10.03
C THR A 165 4.05 7.06 -11.00
N TYR A 166 4.84 6.48 -11.89
CA TYR A 166 5.61 7.20 -12.89
C TYR A 166 5.88 6.34 -14.11
N GLN A 167 5.81 6.95 -15.30
CA GLN A 167 6.19 6.31 -16.56
C GLN A 167 6.70 7.35 -17.55
N SER A 168 7.78 7.03 -18.23
CA SER A 168 8.42 7.91 -19.19
C SER A 168 9.24 7.12 -20.19
N TRP A 169 9.46 7.69 -21.36
CA TRP A 169 10.38 7.15 -22.36
C TRP A 169 11.21 8.24 -23.02
N THR A 170 12.42 7.87 -23.43
CA THR A 170 13.34 8.75 -24.10
C THR A 170 14.08 8.01 -25.21
N TYR A 171 14.62 8.73 -26.17
CA TYR A 171 15.45 8.15 -27.22
C TYR A 171 16.80 8.85 -27.32
N GLY A 172 17.77 8.18 -27.93
CA GLY A 172 19.10 8.73 -28.17
C GLY A 172 19.89 7.92 -29.18
N THR A 173 20.91 8.53 -29.76
CA THR A 173 21.82 7.90 -30.73
C THR A 173 22.93 7.09 -30.04
N VAL A 174 23.22 7.38 -28.78
CA VAL A 174 24.27 6.76 -27.97
C VAL A 174 23.66 6.16 -26.70
N ALA A 175 24.11 4.98 -26.30
CA ALA A 175 23.56 4.24 -25.14
C ALA A 175 23.66 4.99 -23.82
N THR A 176 24.61 5.89 -23.67
CA THR A 176 24.85 6.68 -22.46
C THR A 176 24.25 8.10 -22.50
N GLY A 177 23.69 8.50 -23.64
CA GLY A 177 23.07 9.84 -23.84
C GLY A 177 23.93 10.81 -24.66
N PRO A 178 23.44 12.00 -24.93
CA PRO A 178 22.21 12.59 -24.40
C PRO A 178 20.93 11.94 -24.90
N PHE A 179 19.84 12.07 -24.13
CA PHE A 179 18.53 11.52 -24.45
C PHE A 179 17.48 12.63 -24.59
N THR A 180 16.60 12.45 -25.57
CA THR A 180 15.46 13.33 -25.83
C THR A 180 14.18 12.64 -25.36
N PRO A 181 13.29 13.33 -24.63
CA PRO A 181 11.98 12.78 -24.29
C PRO A 181 11.16 12.46 -25.55
N LEU A 182 10.52 11.31 -25.58
CA LEU A 182 9.50 10.99 -26.55
C LEU A 182 8.19 11.69 -26.17
N ALA A 183 7.46 12.17 -27.16
CA ALA A 183 6.15 12.76 -26.92
C ALA A 183 5.14 11.71 -26.46
N GLY A 184 4.25 12.12 -25.54
CA GLY A 184 3.22 11.26 -24.99
C GLY A 184 3.71 10.40 -23.83
N THR A 185 2.77 9.71 -23.19
CA THR A 185 3.04 8.81 -22.07
C THR A 185 3.43 7.43 -22.63
N LEU A 186 4.46 6.80 -22.05
CA LEU A 186 4.82 5.42 -22.36
C LEU A 186 3.62 4.51 -21.98
N PRO A 187 3.00 3.79 -22.93
CA PRO A 187 1.95 2.85 -22.60
C PRO A 187 2.52 1.67 -21.80
N VAL A 188 2.03 1.52 -20.57
CA VAL A 188 2.36 0.40 -19.69
C VAL A 188 1.07 -0.26 -19.27
N SER A 189 0.98 -1.57 -19.44
CA SER A 189 -0.11 -2.38 -18.91
C SER A 189 0.42 -3.41 -17.95
N ILE A 190 -0.35 -3.72 -16.90
CA ILE A 190 -0.01 -4.72 -15.91
C ILE A 190 -1.14 -5.73 -15.85
N GLN A 191 -0.78 -7.00 -16.01
CA GLN A 191 -1.69 -8.13 -15.87
C GLN A 191 -1.26 -8.94 -14.66
N TYR A 192 -2.22 -9.29 -13.80
CA TYR A 192 -2.00 -10.18 -12.67
C TYR A 192 -2.60 -11.56 -12.96
N VAL A 193 -1.80 -12.63 -12.67
CA VAL A 193 -2.19 -14.04 -12.81
C VAL A 193 -2.08 -14.70 -11.44
N PRO A 194 -3.20 -14.85 -10.69
CA PRO A 194 -3.19 -15.33 -9.30
C PRO A 194 -2.63 -16.75 -9.11
N ALA A 195 -2.83 -17.63 -10.10
CA ALA A 195 -2.37 -19.01 -10.07
C ALA A 195 -0.97 -19.19 -10.69
N GLY A 196 -0.29 -18.09 -11.06
CA GLY A 196 1.07 -18.14 -11.59
C GLY A 196 2.11 -18.30 -10.50
N ASP A 197 3.36 -18.49 -10.92
CA ASP A 197 4.52 -18.46 -10.01
C ASP A 197 4.70 -17.07 -9.39
N ASP A 198 5.38 -16.99 -8.24
CA ASP A 198 5.65 -15.73 -7.55
C ASP A 198 6.76 -14.96 -8.26
N LYS A 199 6.40 -14.21 -9.32
CA LYS A 199 7.34 -13.46 -10.13
C LYS A 199 6.74 -12.23 -10.82
N ILE A 200 7.61 -11.31 -11.17
CA ILE A 200 7.33 -10.14 -12.00
C ILE A 200 8.03 -10.33 -13.33
N ILE A 201 7.28 -10.18 -14.42
CA ILE A 201 7.74 -10.37 -15.80
C ILE A 201 7.64 -9.03 -16.53
N PHE A 202 8.76 -8.52 -17.00
CA PHE A 202 8.80 -7.32 -17.82
C PHE A 202 8.93 -7.69 -19.30
N VAL A 203 8.01 -7.18 -20.12
CA VAL A 203 7.93 -7.43 -21.57
C VAL A 203 7.95 -6.10 -22.31
N TRP A 204 8.77 -6.00 -23.37
CA TRP A 204 8.77 -4.87 -24.29
C TRP A 204 8.21 -5.33 -25.63
N LYS A 205 7.18 -4.64 -26.12
CA LYS A 205 6.56 -4.92 -27.40
C LYS A 205 6.68 -3.73 -28.33
N ASP A 206 6.91 -4.01 -29.62
CA ASP A 206 6.85 -3.02 -30.67
C ASP A 206 5.40 -2.59 -30.98
N LYS A 207 5.22 -1.65 -31.91
CA LYS A 207 3.89 -1.18 -32.34
C LYS A 207 2.99 -2.26 -32.98
N ASN A 208 3.59 -3.38 -33.42
CA ASN A 208 2.88 -4.50 -34.04
C ASN A 208 2.60 -5.63 -33.03
N GLY A 209 3.03 -5.47 -31.75
CA GLY A 209 2.86 -6.47 -30.70
C GLY A 209 3.98 -7.51 -30.61
N ASN A 210 5.04 -7.41 -31.41
CA ASN A 210 6.19 -8.33 -31.35
C ASN A 210 7.03 -8.01 -30.12
N ALA A 211 7.36 -9.03 -29.32
CA ALA A 211 8.21 -8.86 -28.17
C ALA A 211 9.68 -8.73 -28.58
N PHE A 212 10.42 -7.83 -27.95
CA PHE A 212 11.88 -7.78 -28.01
C PHE A 212 12.49 -8.95 -27.23
N ASN A 213 13.70 -9.35 -27.60
CA ASN A 213 14.41 -10.51 -27.03
C ASN A 213 15.51 -10.07 -26.05
N PRO A 214 15.27 -10.06 -24.73
CA PRO A 214 16.30 -9.72 -23.74
C PRO A 214 17.47 -10.71 -23.72
N SER A 215 17.23 -12.01 -23.96
CA SER A 215 18.31 -13.00 -23.96
C SER A 215 19.30 -12.81 -25.13
N ALA A 216 18.87 -12.18 -26.21
CA ALA A 216 19.73 -11.76 -27.32
C ALA A 216 20.32 -10.35 -27.13
N GLY A 217 20.05 -9.69 -25.99
CA GLY A 217 20.57 -8.34 -25.72
C GLY A 217 19.77 -7.20 -26.36
N GLU A 218 18.59 -7.48 -26.93
CA GLU A 218 17.73 -6.43 -27.51
C GLU A 218 17.22 -5.46 -26.44
N VAL A 219 17.02 -5.96 -25.20
CA VAL A 219 16.67 -5.15 -24.03
C VAL A 219 17.67 -5.39 -22.91
N THR A 220 18.21 -4.33 -22.36
CA THR A 220 19.23 -4.38 -21.31
C THR A 220 18.94 -3.40 -20.18
N ALA A 221 19.62 -3.57 -19.05
CA ALA A 221 19.68 -2.54 -18.03
C ALA A 221 20.30 -1.26 -18.59
N ARG A 222 19.75 -0.10 -18.24
CA ARG A 222 20.39 1.17 -18.57
C ARG A 222 21.57 1.42 -17.63
N VAL A 223 22.71 1.79 -18.20
CA VAL A 223 23.97 2.03 -17.46
C VAL A 223 23.74 3.01 -16.29
N GLN A 224 24.25 2.65 -15.10
CA GLN A 224 24.18 3.44 -13.86
C GLN A 224 22.73 3.82 -13.44
N ARG A 225 21.78 2.98 -13.77
CA ARG A 225 20.37 3.17 -13.38
C ARG A 225 19.83 1.89 -12.77
N PRO A 226 18.92 2.01 -11.80
CA PRO A 226 18.34 0.83 -11.14
C PRO A 226 17.47 0.02 -12.10
N THR A 227 17.58 -1.29 -11.98
CA THR A 227 16.64 -2.28 -12.49
C THR A 227 15.75 -2.79 -11.36
N PHE A 228 14.82 -3.69 -11.65
CA PHE A 228 14.02 -4.28 -10.59
C PHE A 228 14.86 -5.10 -9.59
N HIS A 229 15.93 -5.76 -10.06
CA HIS A 229 16.86 -6.50 -9.21
C HIS A 229 17.51 -5.64 -8.11
N ASP A 230 17.75 -4.37 -8.37
CA ASP A 230 18.35 -3.47 -7.38
C ASP A 230 17.38 -3.18 -6.21
N TRP A 231 16.10 -3.36 -6.42
CA TRP A 231 15.05 -3.18 -5.41
C TRP A 231 14.63 -4.48 -4.73
N ASP A 232 14.86 -5.61 -5.39
CA ASP A 232 14.51 -6.96 -4.95
C ASP A 232 15.63 -7.94 -5.34
N PRO A 233 16.77 -7.93 -4.62
CA PRO A 233 18.00 -8.63 -5.04
C PRO A 233 18.05 -10.10 -4.67
N TYR A 234 16.97 -10.69 -4.18
CA TYR A 234 16.97 -12.00 -3.53
C TYR A 234 17.10 -13.18 -4.49
N TYR A 235 16.74 -12.99 -5.76
CA TYR A 235 16.79 -14.02 -6.78
C TYR A 235 17.49 -13.53 -8.03
N PRO A 236 18.14 -14.43 -8.79
CA PRO A 236 18.78 -14.07 -10.05
C PRO A 236 17.78 -13.50 -11.06
N THR A 237 18.19 -12.51 -11.84
CA THR A 237 17.46 -12.06 -13.02
C THR A 237 17.47 -13.14 -14.09
N VAL A 238 16.30 -13.48 -14.64
CA VAL A 238 16.16 -14.44 -15.74
C VAL A 238 15.84 -13.68 -17.03
N LEU A 239 16.66 -13.88 -18.05
CA LEU A 239 16.44 -13.34 -19.40
C LEU A 239 15.87 -14.44 -20.29
N THR A 240 14.73 -14.18 -20.91
CA THR A 240 14.12 -15.07 -21.89
C THR A 240 14.16 -14.43 -23.28
N ASP A 241 13.62 -15.11 -24.28
CA ASP A 241 13.47 -14.60 -25.65
C ASP A 241 12.40 -13.51 -25.78
N THR A 242 11.58 -13.29 -24.75
CA THR A 242 10.48 -12.32 -24.77
C THR A 242 10.38 -11.43 -23.53
N SER A 243 11.15 -11.73 -22.44
CA SER A 243 10.95 -11.06 -21.14
C SER A 243 12.22 -11.03 -20.29
N ILE A 244 12.20 -10.12 -19.29
CA ILE A 244 13.08 -10.14 -18.13
C ILE A 244 12.21 -10.51 -16.93
N GLU A 245 12.59 -11.56 -16.20
CA GLU A 245 11.80 -12.10 -15.11
C GLU A 245 12.55 -12.01 -13.77
N TYR A 246 11.81 -11.66 -12.73
CA TYR A 246 12.28 -11.54 -11.36
C TYR A 246 11.36 -12.34 -10.45
N GLN A 247 11.91 -13.38 -9.81
CA GLN A 247 11.23 -14.06 -8.71
C GLN A 247 11.30 -13.18 -7.46
N TYR A 248 10.26 -13.17 -6.66
CA TYR A 248 10.21 -12.40 -5.42
C TYR A 248 9.95 -13.28 -4.20
N PRO A 249 10.37 -12.86 -2.97
CA PRO A 249 10.15 -13.62 -1.74
C PRO A 249 8.68 -13.60 -1.31
N ASP A 250 8.20 -14.73 -0.78
CA ASP A 250 6.87 -14.82 -0.17
C ASP A 250 6.82 -14.05 1.17
N GLY A 251 5.64 -13.59 1.53
CA GLY A 251 5.34 -13.03 2.86
C GLY A 251 5.66 -11.55 3.06
N ILE A 252 6.12 -10.83 2.04
CA ILE A 252 6.30 -9.36 2.10
C ILE A 252 5.00 -8.64 1.73
N PRO A 253 4.70 -7.49 2.36
CA PRO A 253 3.42 -6.80 2.14
C PRO A 253 3.34 -6.05 0.81
N THR A 254 4.47 -5.62 0.28
CA THR A 254 4.56 -4.83 -0.96
C THR A 254 5.86 -5.12 -1.71
N LEU A 255 5.83 -4.97 -3.02
CA LEU A 255 6.99 -5.00 -3.89
C LEU A 255 7.12 -3.65 -4.61
N PRO A 256 8.32 -3.18 -4.90
CA PRO A 256 9.61 -3.74 -4.50
C PRO A 256 9.87 -3.65 -3.01
N VAL A 257 10.73 -4.53 -2.49
CA VAL A 257 11.02 -4.65 -1.05
C VAL A 257 11.71 -3.40 -0.49
N TYR A 258 12.67 -2.85 -1.23
CA TYR A 258 13.35 -1.62 -0.80
C TYR A 258 12.59 -0.37 -1.23
N SER A 259 12.45 0.58 -0.33
CA SER A 259 11.89 1.91 -0.63
C SER A 259 12.94 2.92 -1.12
N ASN A 260 14.20 2.73 -0.72
CA ASN A 260 15.34 3.56 -1.09
C ASN A 260 16.55 2.69 -1.44
N ASN A 261 17.32 3.11 -2.44
CA ASN A 261 18.51 2.40 -2.88
C ASN A 261 19.54 3.39 -3.45
N SER A 262 20.80 2.94 -3.61
CA SER A 262 21.88 3.69 -4.27
C SER A 262 22.47 2.86 -5.40
N VAL A 263 22.35 3.35 -6.62
CA VAL A 263 22.87 2.69 -7.82
C VAL A 263 23.67 3.70 -8.62
N GLY A 264 24.89 3.33 -9.04
CA GLY A 264 25.77 4.21 -9.77
C GLY A 264 26.21 5.46 -8.99
N GLY A 265 26.23 5.39 -7.64
CA GLY A 265 26.56 6.52 -6.77
C GLY A 265 25.44 7.56 -6.63
N ILE A 266 24.24 7.27 -7.11
CA ILE A 266 23.06 8.13 -7.06
C ILE A 266 22.02 7.48 -6.14
N ALA A 267 21.43 8.27 -5.25
CA ALA A 267 20.31 7.84 -4.41
C ALA A 267 19.01 7.79 -5.23
N TRP A 268 18.28 6.71 -5.11
CA TRP A 268 17.01 6.46 -5.78
C TRP A 268 15.91 6.12 -4.76
N SER A 269 14.66 6.37 -5.12
CA SER A 269 13.50 6.07 -4.29
C SER A 269 12.31 5.60 -5.13
N GLY A 270 11.32 4.98 -4.48
CA GLY A 270 10.04 4.65 -5.08
C GLY A 270 10.06 3.53 -6.12
N GLY A 271 11.04 2.62 -6.07
CA GLY A 271 11.07 1.45 -6.97
C GLY A 271 11.20 1.79 -8.46
N ILE A 272 11.82 2.92 -8.78
CA ILE A 272 12.00 3.34 -10.19
C ILE A 272 12.97 2.41 -10.91
N VAL A 273 12.59 1.93 -12.10
CA VAL A 273 13.37 1.01 -12.93
C VAL A 273 13.65 1.57 -14.31
N TYR A 274 14.83 1.27 -14.84
CA TYR A 274 15.30 1.77 -16.12
C TYR A 274 15.79 0.63 -17.00
N TYR A 275 15.23 0.55 -18.22
CA TYR A 275 15.66 -0.39 -19.23
C TYR A 275 15.87 0.32 -20.56
N GLN A 276 16.68 -0.29 -21.42
CA GLN A 276 17.03 0.27 -22.71
C GLN A 276 16.87 -0.79 -23.80
N VAL A 277 16.12 -0.46 -24.84
CA VAL A 277 16.10 -1.21 -26.10
C VAL A 277 17.26 -0.73 -26.95
N ALA A 278 18.07 -1.69 -27.43
CA ALA A 278 19.25 -1.42 -28.23
C ALA A 278 18.86 -0.89 -29.62
N LYS A 279 19.59 0.11 -30.13
CA LYS A 279 19.26 0.79 -31.38
C LYS A 279 19.28 -0.13 -32.59
N ALA A 280 20.17 -1.14 -32.60
CA ALA A 280 20.29 -2.11 -33.70
C ALA A 280 19.00 -2.92 -33.91
N HIS A 281 18.14 -2.96 -32.92
CA HIS A 281 16.86 -3.70 -32.92
C HIS A 281 15.63 -2.80 -33.06
N THR A 282 15.83 -1.53 -33.47
CA THR A 282 14.75 -0.58 -33.74
C THR A 282 14.81 -0.08 -35.19
N ASP A 283 13.65 0.00 -35.87
CA ASP A 283 13.54 0.50 -37.25
C ASP A 283 13.96 1.98 -37.42
N ILE A 284 14.11 2.69 -36.32
CA ILE A 284 14.49 4.11 -36.27
C ILE A 284 15.98 4.33 -35.94
N ASP A 285 16.78 3.27 -35.76
CA ASP A 285 18.21 3.28 -35.38
C ASP A 285 18.52 4.15 -34.16
N LEU A 286 17.64 4.09 -33.13
CA LEU A 286 17.78 4.84 -31.87
C LEU A 286 17.65 3.91 -30.66
N TYR A 287 18.42 4.19 -29.62
CA TYR A 287 18.20 3.61 -28.29
C TYR A 287 16.91 4.15 -27.71
N ILE A 288 16.06 3.27 -27.22
CA ILE A 288 14.83 3.66 -26.53
C ILE A 288 14.97 3.29 -25.05
N ASN A 289 14.88 4.29 -24.18
CA ASN A 289 14.84 4.06 -22.74
C ASN A 289 13.41 4.07 -22.25
N THR A 290 13.06 3.08 -21.44
CA THR A 290 11.82 3.01 -20.70
C THR A 290 12.10 3.18 -19.21
N VAL A 291 11.27 3.98 -18.56
CA VAL A 291 11.37 4.28 -17.14
C VAL A 291 9.99 4.13 -16.54
N SER A 292 9.90 3.41 -15.44
CA SER A 292 8.66 3.32 -14.68
C SER A 292 8.93 3.13 -13.19
N SER A 293 7.96 3.49 -12.37
CA SER A 293 7.94 3.22 -10.94
C SER A 293 6.61 2.57 -10.60
N GLN A 294 6.66 1.39 -10.01
CA GLN A 294 5.50 0.56 -9.74
C GLN A 294 5.56 0.00 -8.32
N GLN A 295 4.40 -0.17 -7.71
CA GLN A 295 4.23 -0.88 -6.46
C GLN A 295 3.21 -2.00 -6.64
N PHE A 296 3.53 -3.19 -6.16
CA PHE A 296 2.67 -4.36 -6.20
C PHE A 296 2.32 -4.76 -4.76
N PHE A 297 1.03 -4.87 -4.48
CA PHE A 297 0.53 -5.11 -3.11
C PHE A 297 0.17 -6.58 -2.85
N VAL A 298 0.19 -7.42 -3.85
CA VAL A 298 -0.05 -8.85 -3.73
C VAL A 298 1.28 -9.58 -3.79
N THR A 299 1.47 -10.53 -2.89
CA THR A 299 2.73 -11.26 -2.72
C THR A 299 2.66 -12.71 -3.21
N LYS A 300 1.64 -13.05 -4.01
CA LYS A 300 1.50 -14.35 -4.66
C LYS A 300 1.03 -14.20 -6.09
N GLY A 301 1.53 -15.06 -6.97
CA GLY A 301 1.17 -15.07 -8.37
C GLY A 301 2.11 -14.27 -9.26
N THR A 302 1.77 -14.16 -10.53
CA THR A 302 2.62 -13.53 -11.55
C THR A 302 2.07 -12.16 -11.94
N TYR A 303 2.94 -11.15 -11.97
CA TYR A 303 2.66 -9.84 -12.57
C TYR A 303 3.38 -9.75 -13.91
N ILE A 304 2.65 -9.39 -14.97
CA ILE A 304 3.21 -9.19 -16.31
C ILE A 304 3.10 -7.71 -16.64
N VAL A 305 4.23 -7.02 -16.66
CA VAL A 305 4.36 -5.60 -16.98
C VAL A 305 4.75 -5.47 -18.44
N THR A 306 3.86 -4.95 -19.26
CA THR A 306 4.11 -4.78 -20.70
C THR A 306 4.29 -3.31 -21.06
N TYR A 307 5.45 -2.98 -21.62
CA TYR A 307 5.74 -1.69 -22.24
C TYR A 307 5.46 -1.79 -23.74
N THR A 308 4.62 -0.91 -24.28
CA THR A 308 4.33 -0.87 -25.71
C THR A 308 5.01 0.33 -26.36
N LEU A 309 5.96 0.04 -27.23
CA LEU A 309 6.72 1.07 -27.97
C LEU A 309 5.96 1.41 -29.25
N THR A 310 4.97 2.30 -29.15
CA THR A 310 4.00 2.61 -30.19
C THR A 310 4.60 3.21 -31.48
N ASN A 311 5.85 3.74 -31.40
CA ASN A 311 6.51 4.43 -32.50
C ASN A 311 7.69 3.62 -33.10
N VAL A 312 7.88 2.37 -32.67
CA VAL A 312 9.03 1.55 -33.03
C VAL A 312 8.57 0.21 -33.57
N THR A 313 9.25 -0.29 -34.62
CA THR A 313 9.17 -1.69 -35.08
C THR A 313 10.44 -2.40 -34.65
N ARG A 314 10.31 -3.60 -34.09
CA ARG A 314 11.43 -4.48 -33.78
C ARG A 314 12.13 -4.92 -35.06
N VAL A 315 13.47 -4.83 -35.07
CA VAL A 315 14.38 -5.44 -36.05
C VAL A 315 15.10 -6.58 -35.35
N PRO A 316 14.88 -7.84 -35.72
CA PRO A 316 15.51 -9.01 -35.09
C PRO A 316 17.04 -9.04 -35.18
#